data_90febacfaa574dd17a07b60cd23d8fe5
#
_entry.id   90febacfaa574dd17a07b60cd23d8fe5
#
_cell.length_a   1.000
_cell.length_b   1.000
_cell.length_c   1.000
_cell.angle_alpha   90.00
_cell.angle_beta   90.00
_cell.angle_gamma   90.00
#
_symmetry.space_group_name_H-M   'P 1'
#
loop_
_entity.id
_entity.type
_entity.pdbx_description
1 polymer ?
#
loop_
_entity_poly.entity_id
_entity_poly.type
_entity_poly.pdbx_seq_one_letter_code
_entity_poly.pdbx_strand_id
1 'polypeptide(L)' 'MSLEDYDILFEKQNGLCAICGVDDNYGGKRFSVDHDHKTGVVRGLLCDNCNTGIGMFKDNPSLMLNAIKYLT' A
#
# COMPACT_ATOMS: atom_id res chain seq x y z
N MET A 1 -9.58 -7.84 9.62
CA MET A 1 -9.99 -8.13 8.22
C MET A 1 -10.06 -9.63 8.02
N SER A 2 -11.18 -10.11 7.49
CA SER A 2 -11.33 -11.54 7.16
C SER A 2 -10.61 -11.86 5.85
N LEU A 3 -10.41 -13.16 5.58
CA LEU A 3 -9.85 -13.62 4.31
C LEU A 3 -10.75 -13.21 3.14
N GLU A 4 -12.06 -13.26 3.34
CA GLU A 4 -13.04 -12.87 2.33
C GLU A 4 -12.94 -11.38 2.01
N ASP A 5 -12.78 -10.53 3.03
CA ASP A 5 -12.59 -9.09 2.84
C ASP A 5 -11.30 -8.80 2.06
N TYR A 6 -10.24 -9.54 2.36
CA TYR A 6 -8.98 -9.44 1.63
C TYR A 6 -9.18 -9.75 0.15
N ASP A 7 -9.86 -10.85 -0.15
CA ASP A 7 -10.08 -11.28 -1.54
C ASP A 7 -10.91 -10.27 -2.32
N ILE A 8 -11.93 -9.67 -1.69
CA ILE A 8 -12.75 -8.63 -2.31
C ILE A 8 -11.88 -7.41 -2.66
N LEU A 9 -11.04 -6.98 -1.74
CA LEU A 9 -10.16 -5.83 -1.95
C LEU A 9 -9.09 -6.13 -3.01
N PHE A 10 -8.54 -7.34 -2.99
CA PHE A 10 -7.59 -7.80 -3.99
C PHE A 10 -8.19 -7.73 -5.40
N GLU A 11 -9.43 -8.19 -5.56
CA GLU A 11 -10.14 -8.10 -6.86
C GLU A 11 -10.39 -6.66 -7.28
N LYS A 12 -10.78 -5.80 -6.35
CA LYS A 12 -11.00 -4.37 -6.64
C LYS A 12 -9.73 -3.70 -7.17
N GLN A 13 -8.57 -4.15 -6.71
CA GLN A 13 -7.28 -3.64 -7.17
C GLN A 13 -6.74 -4.39 -8.38
N ASN A 14 -7.51 -5.31 -8.96
CA ASN A 14 -7.10 -6.16 -10.08
C ASN A 14 -5.82 -6.96 -9.78
N GLY A 15 -5.65 -7.37 -8.53
CA GLY A 15 -4.47 -8.12 -8.09
C GLY A 15 -3.18 -7.30 -8.08
N LEU A 16 -3.28 -5.97 -8.09
CA LEU A 16 -2.13 -5.07 -8.19
C LEU A 16 -1.94 -4.28 -6.91
N CYS A 17 -0.67 -3.95 -6.61
CA CYS A 17 -0.38 -3.01 -5.53
C CYS A 17 -1.08 -1.67 -5.79
N ALA A 18 -1.72 -1.10 -4.78
CA ALA A 18 -2.50 0.13 -4.92
C ALA A 18 -1.65 1.36 -5.27
N ILE A 19 -0.34 1.31 -5.06
CA ILE A 19 0.56 2.44 -5.35
C ILE A 19 1.37 2.20 -6.63
N CYS A 20 2.20 1.16 -6.65
CA CYS A 20 3.13 0.96 -7.75
C CYS A 20 2.59 0.07 -8.88
N GLY A 21 1.49 -0.62 -8.65
CA GLY A 21 0.85 -1.45 -9.67
C GLY A 21 1.53 -2.79 -9.93
N VAL A 22 2.49 -3.21 -9.10
CA VAL A 22 3.12 -4.51 -9.29
C VAL A 22 2.09 -5.62 -9.04
N ASP A 23 2.16 -6.70 -9.80
CA ASP A 23 1.23 -7.83 -9.71
C ASP A 23 1.74 -8.96 -8.82
N ASP A 24 2.93 -8.84 -8.29
CA ASP A 24 3.53 -9.82 -7.40
C ASP A 24 4.25 -9.12 -6.25
N ASN A 25 4.13 -9.67 -5.06
CA ASN A 25 4.80 -9.14 -3.88
C ASN A 25 6.07 -9.95 -3.58
N TYR A 26 7.05 -9.82 -4.48
CA TYR A 26 8.42 -10.36 -4.29
C TYR A 26 8.46 -11.83 -3.87
N GLY A 27 8.12 -12.70 -4.81
CA GLY A 27 8.18 -14.14 -4.59
C GLY A 27 6.85 -14.78 -4.20
N GLY A 28 5.74 -14.20 -4.60
CA GLY A 28 4.42 -14.78 -4.41
C GLY A 28 3.81 -14.58 -3.02
N LYS A 29 4.36 -13.67 -2.24
CA LYS A 29 3.78 -13.31 -0.93
C LYS A 29 2.46 -12.57 -1.12
N ARG A 30 1.58 -12.68 -0.13
CA ARG A 30 0.38 -11.86 -0.10
C ARG A 30 0.76 -10.40 0.08
N PHE A 31 -0.02 -9.50 -0.54
CA PHE A 31 0.14 -8.07 -0.29
C PHE A 31 -0.17 -7.73 1.17
N SER A 32 0.52 -6.73 1.68
CA SER A 32 0.26 -6.22 3.04
C SER A 32 -1.04 -5.44 3.08
N VAL A 33 -1.80 -5.63 4.15
CA VAL A 33 -2.99 -4.83 4.41
C VAL A 33 -2.54 -3.51 5.02
N ASP A 34 -2.79 -2.42 4.30
CA ASP A 34 -2.45 -1.08 4.77
C ASP A 34 -3.64 -0.44 5.45
N HIS A 35 -3.43 0.17 6.60
CA HIS A 35 -4.49 0.87 7.33
C HIS A 35 -3.99 2.19 7.89
N ASP A 36 -4.95 3.09 8.07
CA ASP A 36 -4.69 4.38 8.69
C ASP A 36 -4.29 4.16 10.15
N HIS A 37 -3.14 4.68 10.54
CA HIS A 37 -2.61 4.48 11.89
C HIS A 37 -3.42 5.19 12.98
N LYS A 38 -4.22 6.18 12.61
CA LYS A 38 -5.05 6.94 13.55
C LYS A 38 -6.41 6.30 13.75
N THR A 39 -7.04 5.85 12.68
CA THR A 39 -8.41 5.34 12.71
C THR A 39 -8.50 3.83 12.66
N GLY A 40 -7.45 3.15 12.17
CA GLY A 40 -7.46 1.71 11.94
C GLY A 40 -8.22 1.28 10.70
N VAL A 41 -8.74 2.24 9.91
CA VAL A 41 -9.48 1.92 8.69
C VAL A 41 -8.53 1.37 7.63
N VAL A 42 -8.90 0.25 7.00
CA VAL A 42 -8.12 -0.33 5.91
C VAL A 42 -8.18 0.60 4.70
N ARG A 43 -7.01 0.97 4.18
CA ARG A 43 -6.89 1.84 3.01
C ARG A 43 -6.75 1.06 1.72
N GLY A 44 -6.04 -0.06 1.75
CA GLY A 44 -5.79 -0.86 0.57
C GLY A 44 -4.76 -1.94 0.81
N LEU A 45 -4.37 -2.62 -0.27
CA LEU A 45 -3.33 -3.65 -0.25
C LEU A 45 -2.10 -3.12 -0.97
N LEU A 46 -0.94 -3.30 -0.36
CA LEU A 46 0.33 -2.80 -0.88
C LEU A 46 1.37 -3.91 -0.94
N CYS A 47 2.28 -3.82 -1.91
CA CYS A 47 3.49 -4.63 -1.86
C CYS A 47 4.36 -4.17 -0.67
N ASP A 48 5.28 -5.02 -0.26
CA ASP A 48 6.12 -4.74 0.91
C ASP A 48 6.93 -3.44 0.75
N ASN A 49 7.44 -3.19 -0.47
CA ASN A 49 8.22 -1.97 -0.71
C ASN A 49 7.39 -0.70 -0.56
N CYS A 50 6.18 -0.68 -1.10
CA CYS A 50 5.32 0.49 -0.96
C CYS A 50 4.86 0.68 0.47
N ASN A 51 4.50 -0.41 1.15
CA ASN A 51 4.10 -0.37 2.55
C ASN A 51 5.22 0.18 3.44
N THR A 52 6.43 -0.32 3.26
CA THR A 52 7.61 0.18 3.96
C THR A 52 7.92 1.62 3.57
N GLY A 53 7.83 1.93 2.28
CA GLY A 53 8.15 3.26 1.76
C GLY A 53 7.29 4.36 2.35
N ILE A 54 5.97 4.19 2.38
CA ILE A 54 5.10 5.20 2.99
C ILE A 54 5.31 5.30 4.50
N GLY A 55 5.65 4.19 5.16
CA GLY A 55 6.00 4.19 6.57
C GLY A 55 7.27 4.98 6.85
N MET A 56 8.27 4.90 5.98
CA MET A 56 9.52 5.67 6.09
C MET A 56 9.27 7.17 5.94
N PHE A 57 8.25 7.56 5.18
CA PHE A 57 7.78 8.94 5.10
C PHE A 57 6.76 9.29 6.18
N LYS A 58 6.62 8.42 7.19
CA LYS A 58 5.73 8.64 8.35
C LYS A 58 4.27 8.83 7.96
N ASP A 59 3.84 8.21 6.86
CA ASP A 59 2.48 8.40 6.31
C ASP A 59 2.15 9.89 6.06
N ASN A 60 3.14 10.72 5.82
CA ASN A 60 2.95 12.16 5.70
C ASN A 60 2.93 12.60 4.24
N PRO A 61 1.75 12.97 3.69
CA PRO A 61 1.65 13.40 2.29
C PRO A 61 2.52 14.61 1.96
N SER A 62 2.76 15.51 2.91
CA SER A 62 3.60 16.69 2.69
C SER A 62 5.05 16.29 2.42
N LEU A 63 5.57 15.28 3.13
CA LEU A 63 6.90 14.76 2.89
C LEU A 63 7.00 14.09 1.52
N MET A 64 5.95 13.38 1.11
CA MET A 64 5.90 12.75 -0.21
C MET A 64 5.86 13.78 -1.33
N LEU A 65 5.14 14.89 -1.14
CA LEU A 65 5.15 16.01 -2.09
C LEU A 65 6.53 16.64 -2.20
N ASN A 66 7.24 16.77 -1.08
CA ASN A 66 8.62 17.24 -1.08
C ASN A 66 9.53 16.32 -1.86
N ALA A 67 9.32 15.00 -1.73
CA ALA A 67 10.09 14.01 -2.50
C ALA A 67 9.82 14.16 -4.00
N ILE A 68 8.57 14.39 -4.39
CA ILE A 68 8.19 14.62 -5.79
C ILE A 68 8.94 15.83 -6.33
N LYS A 69 8.94 16.95 -5.61
CA LYS A 69 9.65 18.16 -6.01
C LYS A 69 11.15 17.91 -6.13
N TYR A 70 11.71 17.15 -5.21
CA TYR A 70 13.14 16.82 -5.22
C TYR A 70 13.51 16.01 -6.46
N LEU A 71 12.67 15.08 -6.88
CA LEU A 71 12.93 14.20 -8.02
C LEU A 71 12.68 14.87 -9.37
N THR A 72 11.95 15.93 -9.40
CA THR A 72 11.60 16.65 -10.64
C THR A 72 12.33 17.99 -10.72
#